data_d7af641e09c2c5169ee36ddc99acd416
#
_entry.id   d7af641e09c2c5169ee36ddc99acd416
#
_cell.length_a   1.000
_cell.length_b   1.000
_cell.length_c   1.000
_cell.angle_alpha   90.00
_cell.angle_beta   90.00
_cell.angle_gamma   90.00
#
_symmetry.space_group_name_H-M   'P 1'
#
loop_
_entity.id
_entity.type
_entity.pdbx_description
1 polymer ?
#
loop_
_entity_poly.entity_id
_entity_poly.type
_entity_poly.pdbx_seq_one_letter_code
_entity_poly.pdbx_strand_id
1 'polypeptide(L)'
;MPQSTGYVGVPMQLIVVFENVESAINPTLPEIKGFSIKQLLKEQTSQRTTIINGKITQSNTRAITFLLTPNEVGVFTIPALTFRADGKAFQSTPRVISIEQPPTGGVLKVEITGTSDNVYLGQPIDLTLRVFIEAFTDPALGVTLNARDMASFLHGEFGIFKDAIDEGNITLQQVQGKTDAGIPTSFYVLGVRATTWPETAGPFHMNPVSVRMEYPLSLVRERSIGFFGGE
;
A
#
# COMPACT_ATOMS: atom_id res chain seq x y z
N MET A 1 18.49 11.32 15.74
CA MET A 1 17.04 11.01 15.66
C MET A 1 16.90 9.76 14.81
N PRO A 2 16.00 8.83 15.11
CA PRO A 2 15.84 7.67 14.25
C PRO A 2 15.42 8.14 12.86
N GLN A 3 16.16 7.74 11.85
CA GLN A 3 15.88 7.99 10.45
C GLN A 3 14.70 7.08 10.09
N SER A 4 13.58 7.66 9.67
CA SER A 4 12.45 6.87 9.18
C SER A 4 12.84 6.22 7.87
N THR A 5 12.59 4.92 7.72
CA THR A 5 12.79 4.18 6.48
C THR A 5 11.45 3.98 5.79
N GLY A 6 11.42 4.20 4.48
CA GLY A 6 10.27 3.90 3.61
C GLY A 6 10.72 3.09 2.40
N TYR A 7 9.76 2.67 1.57
CA TYR A 7 10.03 1.89 0.37
C TYR A 7 9.41 2.54 -0.87
N VAL A 8 10.09 2.43 -2.01
CA VAL A 8 9.58 2.94 -3.30
C VAL A 8 8.21 2.35 -3.59
N GLY A 9 7.26 3.20 -4.02
CA GLY A 9 5.88 2.82 -4.33
C GLY A 9 5.01 2.50 -3.12
N VAL A 10 5.54 2.51 -1.88
CA VAL A 10 4.76 2.26 -0.66
C VAL A 10 4.31 3.58 -0.04
N PRO A 11 3.00 3.88 -0.01
CA PRO A 11 2.51 5.10 0.61
C PRO A 11 2.84 5.17 2.09
N MET A 12 3.33 6.33 2.53
CA MET A 12 3.61 6.66 3.92
C MET A 12 2.60 7.71 4.37
N GLN A 13 2.16 7.64 5.62
CA GLN A 13 1.26 8.64 6.16
C GLN A 13 2.04 9.83 6.76
N LEU A 14 1.71 11.03 6.32
CA LEU A 14 2.09 12.27 6.98
C LEU A 14 0.84 12.84 7.64
N ILE A 15 0.81 12.80 8.97
CA ILE A 15 -0.30 13.31 9.75
C ILE A 15 0.08 14.68 10.31
N VAL A 16 -0.69 15.70 9.94
CA VAL A 16 -0.56 17.05 10.50
C VAL A 16 -1.61 17.21 11.57
N VAL A 17 -1.16 17.41 12.80
CA VAL A 17 -2.02 17.53 13.98
C VAL A 17 -1.99 18.96 14.48
N PHE A 18 -3.17 19.54 14.66
CA PHE A 18 -3.37 20.87 15.25
C PHE A 18 -4.10 20.69 16.57
N GLU A 19 -3.56 21.29 17.61
CA GLU A 19 -4.16 21.30 18.94
C GLU A 19 -4.79 22.65 19.25
N ASN A 20 -6.00 22.64 19.78
CA ASN A 20 -6.76 23.84 20.22
C ASN A 20 -6.95 24.87 19.09
N VAL A 21 -7.29 24.39 17.90
CA VAL A 21 -7.58 25.21 16.72
C VAL A 21 -9.07 25.13 16.42
N GLU A 22 -9.72 26.30 16.27
CA GLU A 22 -11.17 26.39 16.02
C GLU A 22 -11.51 26.49 14.54
N SER A 23 -10.67 27.17 13.75
CA SER A 23 -10.94 27.36 12.32
C SER A 23 -10.67 26.10 11.50
N ALA A 24 -11.50 25.90 10.46
CA ALA A 24 -11.26 24.85 9.48
C ALA A 24 -9.94 25.13 8.74
N ILE A 25 -9.05 24.14 8.74
CA ILE A 25 -7.76 24.23 8.08
C ILE A 25 -7.83 23.38 6.83
N ASN A 26 -7.45 23.96 5.71
CA ASN A 26 -7.25 23.22 4.47
C ASN A 26 -5.78 23.38 4.03
N PRO A 27 -4.84 22.68 4.69
CA PRO A 27 -3.43 22.80 4.37
C PRO A 27 -3.18 22.20 2.99
N THR A 28 -2.46 22.94 2.17
CA THR A 28 -1.89 22.44 0.92
C THR A 28 -0.41 22.13 1.19
N LEU A 29 0.03 20.93 0.90
CA LEU A 29 1.44 20.61 0.94
C LEU A 29 2.14 21.14 -0.32
N PRO A 30 3.34 21.71 -0.18
CA PRO A 30 4.18 22.00 -1.34
C PRO A 30 4.58 20.69 -2.04
N GLU A 31 4.96 20.78 -3.29
CA GLU A 31 5.58 19.68 -3.99
C GLU A 31 6.86 19.24 -3.25
N ILE A 32 6.95 17.94 -2.96
CA ILE A 32 8.14 17.34 -2.35
C ILE A 32 8.79 16.47 -3.43
N LYS A 33 9.98 16.89 -3.87
CA LYS A 33 10.72 16.16 -4.91
C LYS A 33 10.88 14.69 -4.55
N GLY A 34 10.59 13.81 -5.51
CA GLY A 34 10.68 12.37 -5.33
C GLY A 34 9.46 11.71 -4.69
N PHE A 35 8.37 12.48 -4.43
CA PHE A 35 7.14 11.95 -3.86
C PHE A 35 5.92 12.37 -4.65
N SER A 36 4.98 11.44 -4.81
CA SER A 36 3.60 11.73 -5.17
C SER A 36 2.79 11.95 -3.90
N ILE A 37 1.99 13.04 -3.86
CA ILE A 37 1.26 13.44 -2.66
C ILE A 37 -0.24 13.34 -2.94
N LYS A 38 -0.97 12.65 -2.04
CA LYS A 38 -2.43 12.58 -2.05
C LYS A 38 -2.97 12.94 -0.68
N GLN A 39 -3.83 13.97 -0.61
CA GLN A 39 -4.55 14.29 0.62
C GLN A 39 -5.74 13.33 0.80
N LEU A 40 -5.89 12.77 1.98
CA LEU A 40 -7.10 12.04 2.35
C LEU A 40 -8.19 13.04 2.75
N LEU A 41 -9.35 12.93 2.12
CA LEU A 41 -10.44 13.93 2.18
C LEU A 41 -11.11 14.08 3.56
N LYS A 42 -10.75 13.30 4.55
CA LYS A 42 -11.45 13.30 5.84
C LYS A 42 -10.57 13.88 6.94
N GLU A 43 -10.86 15.12 7.33
CA GLU A 43 -10.35 15.68 8.57
C GLU A 43 -10.89 14.88 9.77
N GLN A 44 -10.02 14.49 10.67
CA GLN A 44 -10.39 13.84 11.93
C GLN A 44 -10.38 14.88 13.03
N THR A 45 -11.52 15.04 13.71
CA THR A 45 -11.65 15.94 14.87
C THR A 45 -11.88 15.10 16.10
N SER A 46 -11.11 15.38 17.17
CA SER A 46 -11.27 14.78 18.50
C SER A 46 -11.37 15.86 19.54
N GLN A 47 -12.35 15.74 20.43
CA GLN A 47 -12.48 16.60 21.61
C GLN A 47 -12.26 15.76 22.86
N ARG A 48 -11.43 16.28 23.76
CA ARG A 48 -11.17 15.67 25.07
C ARG A 48 -11.51 16.66 26.18
N THR A 49 -12.39 16.25 27.08
CA THR A 49 -12.68 17.00 28.33
C THR A 49 -12.02 16.26 29.47
N THR A 50 -11.24 16.98 30.26
CA THR A 50 -10.58 16.46 31.46
C THR A 50 -11.04 17.26 32.66
N ILE A 51 -11.47 16.58 33.74
CA ILE A 51 -11.88 17.20 35.00
C ILE A 51 -10.90 16.76 36.09
N ILE A 52 -10.13 17.71 36.63
CA ILE A 52 -9.19 17.47 37.73
C ILE A 52 -9.48 18.46 38.82
N ASN A 53 -9.79 17.99 40.02
CA ASN A 53 -10.10 18.82 41.20
C ASN A 53 -11.17 19.91 40.92
N GLY A 54 -12.23 19.53 40.17
CA GLY A 54 -13.31 20.45 39.79
C GLY A 54 -12.96 21.43 38.67
N LYS A 55 -11.74 21.44 38.16
CA LYS A 55 -11.33 22.26 37.02
C LYS A 55 -11.54 21.49 35.72
N ILE A 56 -12.37 22.03 34.85
CA ILE A 56 -12.65 21.48 33.53
C ILE A 56 -11.64 22.03 32.53
N THR A 57 -10.95 21.15 31.82
CA THR A 57 -10.07 21.50 30.69
C THR A 57 -10.58 20.79 29.44
N GLN A 58 -10.83 21.57 28.40
CA GLN A 58 -11.18 21.02 27.07
C GLN A 58 -9.99 21.20 26.13
N SER A 59 -9.68 20.15 25.38
CA SER A 59 -8.73 20.22 24.28
C SER A 59 -9.41 19.72 23.01
N ASN A 60 -9.18 20.42 21.92
CA ASN A 60 -9.65 20.07 20.59
C ASN A 60 -8.42 19.70 19.73
N THR A 61 -8.48 18.58 19.05
CA THR A 61 -7.42 18.11 18.15
C THR A 61 -8.00 17.91 16.76
N ARG A 62 -7.38 18.49 15.76
CA ARG A 62 -7.70 18.30 14.35
C ARG A 62 -6.53 17.66 13.65
N ALA A 63 -6.75 16.57 12.92
CA ALA A 63 -5.73 15.85 12.19
C ALA A 63 -6.08 15.73 10.70
N ILE A 64 -5.12 16.04 9.86
CA ILE A 64 -5.22 15.91 8.41
C ILE A 64 -4.13 14.97 7.96
N THR A 65 -4.52 13.95 7.18
CA THR A 65 -3.61 12.91 6.71
C THR A 65 -3.32 13.08 5.23
N PHE A 66 -2.04 13.05 4.89
CA PHE A 66 -1.54 12.97 3.52
C PHE A 66 -0.86 11.62 3.32
N LEU A 67 -1.02 11.06 2.13
CA LEU A 67 -0.24 9.91 1.67
C LEU A 67 0.90 10.44 0.79
N LEU A 68 2.12 10.14 1.20
CA LEU A 68 3.34 10.42 0.44
C LEU A 68 3.83 9.11 -0.15
N THR A 69 3.84 8.98 -1.47
CA THR A 69 4.34 7.78 -2.15
C THR A 69 5.69 8.11 -2.76
N PRO A 70 6.80 7.49 -2.27
CA PRO A 70 8.11 7.69 -2.87
C PRO A 70 8.18 7.11 -4.28
N ASN A 71 8.74 7.86 -5.24
CA ASN A 71 8.85 7.43 -6.63
C ASN A 71 10.23 6.83 -6.96
N GLU A 72 11.24 7.05 -6.13
CA GLU A 72 12.62 6.61 -6.35
C GLU A 72 13.36 6.33 -5.03
N VAL A 73 14.40 5.50 -5.08
CA VAL A 73 15.29 5.23 -3.93
C VAL A 73 16.19 6.43 -3.65
N GLY A 74 16.54 6.63 -2.39
CA GLY A 74 17.47 7.70 -1.99
C GLY A 74 17.20 8.23 -0.59
N VAL A 75 17.95 9.25 -0.23
CA VAL A 75 17.74 9.99 1.02
C VAL A 75 17.08 11.32 0.68
N PHE A 76 15.89 11.51 1.21
CA PHE A 76 15.06 12.69 0.95
C PHE A 76 14.87 13.50 2.22
N THR A 77 14.72 14.80 2.04
CA THR A 77 14.36 15.70 3.14
C THR A 77 12.96 16.24 2.89
N ILE A 78 12.03 15.90 3.77
CA ILE A 78 10.76 16.60 3.86
C ILE A 78 11.07 17.98 4.46
N PRO A 79 10.84 19.08 3.73
CA PRO A 79 11.17 20.41 4.21
C PRO A 79 10.30 20.81 5.41
N ALA A 80 10.68 21.86 6.10
CA ALA A 80 9.80 22.47 7.07
C ALA A 80 8.52 22.97 6.39
N LEU A 81 7.38 22.47 6.86
CA LEU A 81 6.06 22.76 6.31
C LEU A 81 5.44 23.90 7.11
N THR A 82 4.92 24.91 6.42
CA THR A 82 4.24 26.05 7.07
C THR A 82 2.74 25.93 6.89
N PHE A 83 2.03 25.97 7.99
CA PHE A 83 0.57 25.90 8.05
C PHE A 83 0.00 27.16 8.72
N ARG A 84 -1.19 27.56 8.34
CA ARG A 84 -1.91 28.67 8.97
C ARG A 84 -3.19 28.15 9.59
N ALA A 85 -3.39 28.52 10.87
CA ALA A 85 -4.60 28.19 11.61
C ALA A 85 -4.91 29.32 12.60
N ASP A 86 -6.17 29.69 12.75
CA ASP A 86 -6.64 30.78 13.63
C ASP A 86 -5.83 32.10 13.49
N GLY A 87 -5.45 32.43 12.22
CA GLY A 87 -4.64 33.62 11.93
C GLY A 87 -3.16 33.53 12.29
N LYS A 88 -2.70 32.39 12.85
CA LYS A 88 -1.30 32.14 13.24
C LYS A 88 -0.62 31.22 12.23
N ALA A 89 0.69 31.39 12.06
CA ALA A 89 1.53 30.51 11.26
C ALA A 89 2.24 29.50 12.17
N PHE A 90 2.19 28.23 11.79
CA PHE A 90 2.87 27.12 12.45
C PHE A 90 3.86 26.51 11.47
N GLN A 91 5.03 26.11 11.94
CA GLN A 91 6.06 25.51 11.12
C GLN A 91 6.52 24.19 11.74
N SER A 92 6.57 23.14 10.89
CA SER A 92 7.14 21.86 11.30
C SER A 92 8.67 21.87 11.22
N THR A 93 9.31 20.93 11.90
CA THR A 93 10.73 20.67 11.69
C THR A 93 10.94 19.83 10.41
N PRO A 94 12.02 20.08 9.63
CA PRO A 94 12.35 19.21 8.51
C PRO A 94 12.68 17.80 8.99
N ARG A 95 12.37 16.79 8.15
CA ARG A 95 12.66 15.38 8.46
C ARG A 95 13.41 14.73 7.32
N VAL A 96 14.41 13.94 7.66
CA VAL A 96 15.16 13.12 6.71
C VAL A 96 14.56 11.70 6.69
N ILE A 97 14.31 11.18 5.49
CA ILE A 97 13.77 9.85 5.25
C ILE A 97 14.67 9.11 4.29
N SER A 98 15.02 7.86 4.60
CA SER A 98 15.68 6.94 3.69
C SER A 98 14.63 6.13 2.95
N ILE A 99 14.70 6.11 1.63
CA ILE A 99 13.81 5.32 0.78
C ILE A 99 14.64 4.22 0.12
N GLU A 100 14.21 2.99 0.34
CA GLU A 100 14.87 1.79 -0.15
C GLU A 100 13.98 1.05 -1.16
N GLN A 101 14.57 0.11 -1.91
CA GLN A 101 13.77 -0.84 -2.67
C GLN A 101 13.04 -1.77 -1.69
N PRO A 102 11.76 -2.06 -1.91
CA PRO A 102 11.08 -3.10 -1.13
C PRO A 102 11.89 -4.40 -1.23
N PRO A 103 12.13 -5.09 -0.12
CA PRO A 103 12.77 -6.40 -0.19
C PRO A 103 11.85 -7.34 -0.97
N THR A 104 12.29 -7.79 -2.14
CA THR A 104 11.52 -8.73 -2.98
C THR A 104 11.57 -10.14 -2.41
N GLY A 105 12.57 -10.44 -1.60
CA GLY A 105 12.73 -11.70 -0.85
C GLY A 105 12.54 -13.00 -1.64
N GLY A 106 12.33 -12.94 -2.95
CA GLY A 106 11.98 -14.09 -3.79
C GLY A 106 10.57 -14.65 -3.56
N VAL A 107 9.83 -14.12 -2.57
CA VAL A 107 8.47 -14.63 -2.22
C VAL A 107 7.37 -14.12 -3.14
N LEU A 108 7.64 -13.06 -3.91
CA LEU A 108 6.70 -12.43 -4.83
C LEU A 108 7.36 -12.15 -6.17
N LYS A 109 6.77 -12.64 -7.27
CA LYS A 109 7.19 -12.33 -8.64
C LYS A 109 5.98 -11.92 -9.46
N VAL A 110 6.13 -10.90 -10.30
CA VAL A 110 5.07 -10.39 -11.17
C VAL A 110 5.54 -10.49 -12.62
N GLU A 111 4.69 -11.04 -13.47
CA GLU A 111 4.91 -11.14 -14.91
C GLU A 111 3.69 -10.60 -15.65
N ILE A 112 3.93 -9.83 -16.72
CA ILE A 112 2.91 -9.45 -17.68
C ILE A 112 3.35 -9.93 -19.04
N THR A 113 2.50 -10.67 -19.71
CA THR A 113 2.75 -11.19 -21.05
C THR A 113 1.64 -10.76 -21.99
N GLY A 114 2.00 -10.39 -23.23
CA GLY A 114 1.08 -10.08 -24.31
C GLY A 114 1.07 -11.16 -25.39
N THR A 115 0.08 -11.09 -26.28
CA THR A 115 -0.07 -12.05 -27.38
C THR A 115 0.80 -11.73 -28.61
N SER A 116 1.30 -10.50 -28.73
CA SER A 116 2.12 -10.06 -29.87
C SER A 116 2.99 -8.87 -29.51
N ASP A 117 4.18 -8.80 -30.10
CA ASP A 117 5.12 -7.67 -29.96
C ASP A 117 4.74 -6.49 -30.88
N ASN A 118 4.02 -6.74 -31.97
CA ASN A 118 3.57 -5.74 -32.92
C ASN A 118 2.10 -5.96 -33.25
N VAL A 119 1.32 -4.88 -33.17
CA VAL A 119 -0.11 -4.88 -33.43
C VAL A 119 -0.50 -3.67 -34.26
N TYR A 120 -1.60 -3.80 -35.00
CA TYR A 120 -2.19 -2.67 -35.74
C TYR A 120 -3.11 -1.83 -34.84
N LEU A 121 -3.30 -0.58 -35.23
CA LEU A 121 -4.29 0.28 -34.56
C LEU A 121 -5.67 -0.35 -34.58
N GLY A 122 -6.34 -0.35 -33.43
CA GLY A 122 -7.65 -0.96 -33.26
C GLY A 122 -7.63 -2.50 -33.16
N GLN A 123 -6.47 -3.15 -33.28
CA GLN A 123 -6.34 -4.58 -33.03
C GLN A 123 -6.31 -4.85 -31.52
N PRO A 124 -7.09 -5.83 -31.01
CA PRO A 124 -7.05 -6.16 -29.60
C PRO A 124 -5.69 -6.76 -29.20
N ILE A 125 -5.22 -6.34 -28.04
CA ILE A 125 -4.05 -6.94 -27.37
C ILE A 125 -4.57 -7.65 -26.12
N ASP A 126 -4.39 -8.97 -26.08
CA ASP A 126 -4.68 -9.76 -24.88
C ASP A 126 -3.45 -9.79 -24.00
N LEU A 127 -3.61 -9.29 -22.78
CA LEU A 127 -2.56 -9.26 -21.78
C LEU A 127 -2.91 -10.19 -20.63
N THR A 128 -1.89 -10.83 -20.08
CA THR A 128 -2.03 -11.71 -18.91
C THR A 128 -1.08 -11.24 -17.84
N LEU A 129 -1.62 -10.86 -16.70
CA LEU A 129 -0.90 -10.63 -15.44
C LEU A 129 -0.80 -11.96 -14.70
N ARG A 130 0.39 -12.33 -14.25
CA ARG A 130 0.64 -13.45 -13.34
C ARG A 130 1.38 -12.93 -12.11
N VAL A 131 0.83 -13.21 -10.95
CA VAL A 131 1.46 -12.92 -9.67
C VAL A 131 1.78 -14.24 -9.00
N PHE A 132 3.07 -14.53 -8.86
CA PHE A 132 3.57 -15.73 -8.18
C PHE A 132 3.83 -15.39 -6.72
N ILE A 133 3.27 -16.16 -5.82
CA ILE A 133 3.36 -16.00 -4.38
C ILE A 133 3.93 -17.28 -3.80
N GLU A 134 5.06 -17.22 -3.10
CA GLU A 134 5.58 -18.39 -2.38
C GLU A 134 4.59 -18.82 -1.31
N ALA A 135 4.30 -20.13 -1.25
CA ALA A 135 3.40 -20.68 -0.24
C ALA A 135 4.02 -20.55 1.14
N PHE A 136 3.28 -19.96 2.09
CA PHE A 136 3.72 -19.85 3.48
C PHE A 136 3.28 -21.07 4.28
N THR A 137 4.24 -21.67 4.99
CA THR A 137 4.00 -22.70 6.00
C THR A 137 4.55 -22.23 7.33
N ASP A 138 3.69 -22.12 8.34
CA ASP A 138 4.14 -21.77 9.69
C ASP A 138 4.98 -22.90 10.28
N PRO A 139 6.27 -22.66 10.63
CA PRO A 139 7.15 -23.71 11.12
C PRO A 139 6.79 -24.22 12.52
N ALA A 140 6.11 -23.40 13.32
CA ALA A 140 5.72 -23.79 14.68
C ALA A 140 4.40 -24.58 14.72
N LEU A 141 3.48 -24.28 13.81
CA LEU A 141 2.17 -24.92 13.75
C LEU A 141 2.07 -26.00 12.68
N GLY A 142 2.99 -26.04 11.71
CA GLY A 142 2.93 -26.94 10.56
C GLY A 142 1.73 -26.66 9.63
N VAL A 143 1.16 -25.46 9.69
CA VAL A 143 -0.02 -25.08 8.90
C VAL A 143 0.45 -24.30 7.67
N THR A 144 0.00 -24.75 6.48
CA THR A 144 0.22 -24.05 5.22
C THR A 144 -1.03 -23.22 4.88
N LEU A 145 -0.86 -21.93 4.60
CA LEU A 145 -1.93 -21.07 4.11
C LEU A 145 -2.30 -21.46 2.68
N ASN A 146 -3.59 -21.46 2.38
CA ASN A 146 -4.07 -21.77 1.04
C ASN A 146 -3.90 -20.57 0.08
N ALA A 147 -4.13 -20.79 -1.22
CA ALA A 147 -3.95 -19.78 -2.26
C ALA A 147 -4.83 -18.52 -2.05
N ARG A 148 -6.05 -18.70 -1.52
CA ARG A 148 -6.97 -17.58 -1.28
C ARG A 148 -6.49 -16.73 -0.11
N ASP A 149 -6.04 -17.38 0.97
CA ASP A 149 -5.50 -16.69 2.14
C ASP A 149 -4.26 -15.90 1.73
N MET A 150 -3.34 -16.51 0.96
CA MET A 150 -2.13 -15.83 0.49
C MET A 150 -2.46 -14.67 -0.46
N ALA A 151 -3.45 -14.80 -1.34
CA ALA A 151 -3.89 -13.73 -2.21
C ALA A 151 -4.51 -12.53 -1.46
N SER A 152 -5.11 -12.76 -0.28
CA SER A 152 -5.67 -11.67 0.54
C SER A 152 -4.61 -10.70 1.10
N PHE A 153 -3.35 -11.09 1.14
CA PHE A 153 -2.23 -10.23 1.54
C PHE A 153 -1.65 -9.40 0.38
N LEU A 154 -2.20 -9.54 -0.84
CA LEU A 154 -1.79 -8.73 -1.99
C LEU A 154 -2.51 -7.39 -1.98
N HIS A 155 -1.73 -6.33 -2.20
CA HIS A 155 -2.21 -4.96 -2.36
C HIS A 155 -1.51 -4.31 -3.54
N GLY A 156 -2.15 -3.33 -4.18
CA GLY A 156 -1.46 -2.60 -5.23
C GLY A 156 -2.37 -1.89 -6.22
N GLU A 157 -1.74 -1.44 -7.28
CA GLU A 157 -2.39 -0.87 -8.45
C GLU A 157 -2.25 -1.87 -9.61
N PHE A 158 -3.37 -2.25 -10.20
CA PHE A 158 -3.39 -3.32 -11.20
C PHE A 158 -3.64 -2.80 -12.63
N GLY A 159 -3.59 -1.47 -12.84
CA GLY A 159 -3.77 -0.86 -14.15
C GLY A 159 -5.02 -1.37 -14.86
N ILE A 160 -4.86 -1.85 -16.10
CA ILE A 160 -5.96 -2.38 -16.93
C ILE A 160 -6.55 -3.70 -16.42
N PHE A 161 -5.91 -4.39 -15.48
CA PHE A 161 -6.40 -5.65 -14.91
C PHE A 161 -7.37 -5.43 -13.75
N LYS A 162 -7.53 -4.18 -13.31
CA LYS A 162 -8.32 -3.84 -12.11
C LYS A 162 -9.77 -4.32 -12.22
N ASP A 163 -10.44 -4.02 -13.34
CA ASP A 163 -11.85 -4.36 -13.53
C ASP A 163 -12.05 -5.88 -13.50
N ALA A 164 -11.17 -6.65 -14.13
CA ALA A 164 -11.22 -8.12 -14.11
C ALA A 164 -11.02 -8.68 -12.68
N ILE A 165 -10.17 -8.03 -11.87
CA ILE A 165 -9.96 -8.40 -10.47
C ILE A 165 -11.20 -8.09 -9.63
N ASP A 166 -11.78 -6.90 -9.78
CA ASP A 166 -12.96 -6.46 -9.04
C ASP A 166 -14.20 -7.34 -9.37
N GLU A 167 -14.30 -7.82 -10.61
CA GLU A 167 -15.34 -8.77 -11.06
C GLU A 167 -15.08 -10.22 -10.62
N GLY A 168 -13.92 -10.51 -10.02
CA GLY A 168 -13.54 -11.85 -9.61
C GLY A 168 -13.07 -12.76 -10.75
N ASN A 169 -12.75 -12.20 -11.92
CA ASN A 169 -12.23 -12.92 -13.09
C ASN A 169 -10.74 -13.28 -12.92
N ILE A 170 -10.43 -13.95 -11.81
CA ILE A 170 -9.09 -14.39 -11.43
C ILE A 170 -8.99 -15.90 -11.42
N THR A 171 -7.82 -16.42 -11.80
CA THR A 171 -7.48 -17.82 -11.65
C THR A 171 -6.44 -17.99 -10.55
N LEU A 172 -6.61 -19.01 -9.70
CA LEU A 172 -5.63 -19.39 -8.68
C LEU A 172 -5.17 -20.81 -8.96
N GLN A 173 -3.85 -21.00 -9.11
CA GLN A 173 -3.22 -22.30 -9.36
C GLN A 173 -2.03 -22.47 -8.42
N GLN A 174 -1.73 -23.70 -8.07
CA GLN A 174 -0.50 -24.04 -7.35
C GLN A 174 0.49 -24.67 -8.34
N VAL A 175 1.72 -24.19 -8.35
CA VAL A 175 2.80 -24.70 -9.18
C VAL A 175 4.02 -25.01 -8.32
N GLN A 176 4.81 -26.00 -8.74
CA GLN A 176 6.10 -26.27 -8.14
C GLN A 176 7.16 -25.43 -8.83
N GLY A 177 8.08 -24.87 -8.07
CA GLY A 177 9.14 -24.02 -8.57
C GLY A 177 10.37 -24.08 -7.67
N LYS A 178 11.22 -23.08 -7.81
CA LYS A 178 12.40 -22.89 -6.96
C LYS A 178 12.47 -21.43 -6.54
N THR A 179 12.93 -21.19 -5.33
CA THR A 179 13.30 -19.86 -4.85
C THR A 179 14.52 -19.33 -5.63
N ASP A 180 14.84 -18.04 -5.45
CA ASP A 180 16.07 -17.43 -6.01
C ASP A 180 17.35 -18.15 -5.53
N ALA A 181 17.31 -18.77 -4.35
CA ALA A 181 18.38 -19.60 -3.82
C ALA A 181 18.39 -21.04 -4.39
N GLY A 182 17.49 -21.37 -5.34
CA GLY A 182 17.39 -22.69 -5.98
C GLY A 182 16.68 -23.74 -5.15
N ILE A 183 16.08 -23.40 -4.01
CA ILE A 183 15.38 -24.31 -3.11
C ILE A 183 14.00 -24.65 -3.72
N PRO A 184 13.65 -25.95 -3.88
CA PRO A 184 12.32 -26.34 -4.33
C PRO A 184 11.23 -25.83 -3.39
N THR A 185 10.22 -25.17 -3.96
CA THR A 185 9.09 -24.65 -3.19
C THR A 185 7.81 -24.64 -4.03
N SER A 186 6.67 -24.45 -3.38
CA SER A 186 5.38 -24.26 -4.03
C SER A 186 5.06 -22.78 -4.16
N PHE A 187 4.54 -22.40 -5.32
CA PHE A 187 3.99 -21.07 -5.56
C PHE A 187 2.50 -21.16 -5.84
N TYR A 188 1.76 -20.18 -5.33
CA TYR A 188 0.42 -19.88 -5.82
C TYR A 188 0.52 -18.83 -6.92
N VAL A 189 -0.17 -19.07 -8.04
CA VAL A 189 -0.17 -18.17 -9.19
C VAL A 189 -1.57 -17.60 -9.33
N LEU A 190 -1.66 -16.29 -9.10
CA LEU A 190 -2.84 -15.52 -9.43
C LEU A 190 -2.70 -15.04 -10.87
N GLY A 191 -3.62 -15.47 -11.73
CA GLY A 191 -3.67 -15.10 -13.14
C GLY A 191 -4.88 -14.23 -13.45
N VAL A 192 -4.66 -13.12 -14.15
CA VAL A 192 -5.71 -12.19 -14.58
C VAL A 192 -5.51 -11.87 -16.05
N ARG A 193 -6.59 -11.85 -16.84
CA ARG A 193 -6.55 -11.47 -18.26
C ARG A 193 -7.28 -10.14 -18.46
N ALA A 194 -6.73 -9.33 -19.35
CA ALA A 194 -7.37 -8.10 -19.80
C ALA A 194 -7.08 -7.90 -21.29
N THR A 195 -8.05 -7.33 -22.01
CA THR A 195 -7.90 -6.96 -23.41
C THR A 195 -7.89 -5.45 -23.53
N THR A 196 -7.00 -4.90 -24.32
CA THR A 196 -6.91 -3.47 -24.61
C THR A 196 -6.72 -3.22 -26.12
N TRP A 197 -6.95 -2.00 -26.55
CA TRP A 197 -6.84 -1.61 -27.96
C TRP A 197 -5.93 -0.39 -28.06
N PRO A 198 -4.86 -0.43 -28.89
CA PRO A 198 -4.03 0.73 -29.15
C PRO A 198 -4.81 1.76 -29.98
N GLU A 199 -4.87 2.99 -29.49
CA GLU A 199 -5.54 4.10 -30.17
C GLU A 199 -4.58 4.96 -30.99
N THR A 200 -3.28 4.90 -30.68
CA THR A 200 -2.23 5.69 -31.33
C THR A 200 -1.08 4.82 -31.79
N ALA A 201 -0.44 5.19 -32.90
CA ALA A 201 0.75 4.50 -33.38
C ALA A 201 1.96 4.84 -32.52
N GLY A 202 2.82 3.85 -32.28
CA GLY A 202 4.04 3.99 -31.49
C GLY A 202 4.13 2.98 -30.34
N PRO A 203 5.01 3.19 -29.38
CA PRO A 203 5.11 2.34 -28.21
C PRO A 203 3.80 2.28 -27.43
N PHE A 204 3.35 1.07 -27.11
CA PHE A 204 2.18 0.89 -26.26
C PHE A 204 2.53 1.19 -24.80
N HIS A 205 1.82 2.10 -24.18
CA HIS A 205 1.95 2.45 -22.79
C HIS A 205 0.68 2.05 -22.04
N MET A 206 0.81 1.33 -20.97
CA MET A 206 -0.30 1.01 -20.07
C MET A 206 -0.08 1.66 -18.70
N ASN A 207 -1.16 1.83 -17.96
CA ASN A 207 -1.08 2.25 -16.57
C ASN A 207 -0.19 1.27 -15.78
N PRO A 208 0.67 1.79 -14.89
CA PRO A 208 1.61 0.96 -14.15
C PRO A 208 0.89 -0.10 -13.32
N VAL A 209 1.47 -1.29 -13.26
CA VAL A 209 1.08 -2.35 -12.33
C VAL A 209 2.09 -2.37 -11.21
N SER A 210 1.62 -2.20 -9.98
CA SER A 210 2.42 -2.26 -8.77
C SER A 210 1.77 -3.23 -7.80
N VAL A 211 2.46 -4.32 -7.47
CA VAL A 211 1.96 -5.34 -6.54
C VAL A 211 2.84 -5.36 -5.31
N ARG A 212 2.22 -5.30 -4.15
CA ARG A 212 2.84 -5.39 -2.83
C ARG A 212 2.20 -6.54 -2.06
N MET A 213 2.94 -7.13 -1.15
CA MET A 213 2.47 -8.22 -0.32
C MET A 213 2.91 -8.02 1.12
N GLU A 214 1.99 -8.21 2.04
CA GLU A 214 2.29 -8.36 3.46
C GLU A 214 2.51 -9.85 3.73
N TYR A 215 3.76 -10.33 3.48
CA TYR A 215 4.06 -11.75 3.64
C TYR A 215 4.03 -12.15 5.11
N PRO A 216 3.25 -13.19 5.49
CA PRO A 216 3.15 -13.64 6.87
C PRO A 216 4.50 -14.19 7.37
N LEU A 217 4.80 -13.95 8.65
CA LEU A 217 5.99 -14.49 9.32
C LEU A 217 5.65 -15.59 10.34
N SER A 218 4.44 -15.56 10.87
CA SER A 218 3.92 -16.55 11.83
C SER A 218 2.40 -16.50 11.86
N LEU A 219 1.79 -17.59 12.35
CA LEU A 219 0.35 -17.66 12.59
C LEU A 219 0.09 -17.70 14.10
N VAL A 220 -0.97 -17.01 14.53
CA VAL A 220 -1.43 -17.07 15.92
C VAL A 220 -2.78 -17.78 15.94
N ARG A 221 -2.91 -18.79 16.84
CA ARG A 221 -4.23 -19.41 17.07
C ARG A 221 -5.11 -18.45 17.84
N GLU A 222 -6.16 -17.95 17.22
CA GLU A 222 -7.24 -17.30 17.96
C GLU A 222 -7.90 -18.34 18.88
N ARG A 223 -7.85 -18.11 20.20
CA ARG A 223 -8.76 -18.80 21.13
C ARG A 223 -10.11 -18.11 20.97
N SER A 224 -11.03 -18.74 20.25
CA SER A 224 -12.44 -18.36 20.39
C SER A 224 -12.81 -18.63 21.84
N ILE A 225 -12.98 -17.57 22.61
CA ILE A 225 -13.63 -17.66 23.92
C ILE A 225 -15.09 -17.97 23.58
N GLY A 226 -15.43 -19.26 23.64
CA GLY A 226 -16.81 -19.71 23.48
C GLY A 226 -17.66 -19.02 24.54
N PHE A 227 -18.63 -18.23 24.11
CA PHE A 227 -19.58 -17.50 24.96
C PHE A 227 -20.67 -18.42 25.53
N PHE A 228 -20.34 -19.69 25.78
CA PHE A 228 -21.21 -20.66 26.45
C PHE A 228 -20.45 -21.29 27.62
N GLY A 229 -20.29 -20.48 28.67
CA GLY A 229 -20.12 -20.99 30.03
C GLY A 229 -21.52 -21.23 30.57
N GLY A 230 -21.98 -22.45 30.50
CA GLY A 230 -23.16 -22.94 31.20
C GLY A 230 -22.77 -24.14 32.07
N GLU A 231 -22.87 -23.89 33.40
CA GLU A 231 -22.89 -24.82 34.57
C GLU A 231 -21.66 -25.70 34.79
#